data_20bc099c1d7495201aa6de91b2ec84ef
#
_entry.id   20bc099c1d7495201aa6de91b2ec84ef
#
_cell.length_a   1.000
_cell.length_b   1.000
_cell.length_c   1.000
_cell.angle_alpha   90.00
_cell.angle_beta   90.00
_cell.angle_gamma   90.00
#
_symmetry.space_group_name_H-M   'P 1'
#
loop_
_entity.id
_entity.type
_entity.pdbx_description
1 polymer ?
#
loop_
_entity_poly.entity_id
_entity_poly.type
_entity_poly.pdbx_seq_one_letter_code
_entity_poly.pdbx_strand_id
1 'polypeptide(L)'
;MLEQNLSERIKQFKKIDAHSHVGYFGSWCDVGITPEELIAQMDEYNVEKSVICTYPIQDSLDAVDKYPDRLVGAAWLNPMDPDCLDILKDAVKNHNFKAVKLHPLEQAYCPNDECVFPIAELAQELEIPLMIHTGHPPFSLPWSVAQLADIYPDLPMVMIHMGHGNGMFIQSALDMAKKYPNLYLETSGMPMHTKIKESYRDIGSDRIMWGLDAPFHHPAVEMLKPIVSGLTDEELEDVFYNNVKKVLKLWLSGIIPFDLKLYHRRVCRPASIKDAFGCVLQSALRRRFFVGWQVDHRRFFP
;
A
#
# COMPACT_ATOMS: atom_id res chain seq x y z
N MET A 1 -11.13 35.60 2.12
CA MET A 1 -10.45 35.31 3.42
C MET A 1 -10.39 33.81 3.75
N LEU A 2 -11.48 33.04 3.79
CA LEU A 2 -11.42 31.61 4.11
C LEU A 2 -10.65 30.80 3.05
N GLU A 3 -10.89 31.03 1.77
CA GLU A 3 -10.22 30.32 0.66
C GLU A 3 -8.73 30.65 0.56
N GLN A 4 -8.34 31.92 0.74
CA GLN A 4 -6.92 32.30 0.78
C GLN A 4 -6.19 31.62 1.95
N ASN A 5 -6.82 31.55 3.13
CA ASN A 5 -6.25 30.89 4.30
C ASN A 5 -6.06 29.36 4.10
N LEU A 6 -6.99 28.70 3.39
CA LEU A 6 -6.91 27.27 3.12
C LEU A 6 -5.82 26.94 2.07
N SER A 7 -5.70 27.74 1.02
CA SER A 7 -4.65 27.57 0.01
C SER A 7 -3.24 27.75 0.60
N GLU A 8 -3.06 28.76 1.46
CA GLU A 8 -1.79 28.96 2.18
C GLU A 8 -1.51 27.79 3.14
N ARG A 9 -2.55 27.32 3.85
CA ARG A 9 -2.45 26.21 4.78
C ARG A 9 -2.05 24.90 4.10
N ILE A 10 -2.60 24.62 2.90
CA ILE A 10 -2.24 23.46 2.07
C ILE A 10 -0.75 23.49 1.71
N LYS A 11 -0.21 24.66 1.34
CA LYS A 11 1.19 24.82 0.90
C LYS A 11 2.19 24.89 2.05
N GLN A 12 1.74 25.15 3.28
CA GLN A 12 2.59 25.33 4.47
C GLN A 12 3.42 24.06 4.78
N PHE A 13 2.80 22.88 4.70
CA PHE A 13 3.44 21.63 5.06
C PHE A 13 4.28 21.07 3.92
N LYS A 14 5.47 20.60 4.24
CA LYS A 14 6.25 19.75 3.35
C LYS A 14 5.62 18.36 3.32
N LYS A 15 5.53 17.75 2.13
CA LYS A 15 4.81 16.49 1.95
C LYS A 15 5.62 15.46 1.18
N ILE A 16 5.34 14.19 1.47
CA ILE A 16 5.66 13.06 0.60
C ILE A 16 4.33 12.41 0.25
N ASP A 17 4.03 12.33 -1.02
CA ASP A 17 2.85 11.66 -1.53
C ASP A 17 3.10 10.15 -1.53
N ALA A 18 2.28 9.41 -0.79
CA ALA A 18 2.42 7.97 -0.62
C ALA A 18 1.90 7.17 -1.81
N HIS A 19 1.06 7.75 -2.67
CA HIS A 19 0.43 7.02 -3.76
C HIS A 19 -0.04 7.92 -4.89
N SER A 20 0.52 7.72 -6.07
CA SER A 20 0.12 8.36 -7.32
C SER A 20 0.48 7.49 -8.53
N HIS A 21 0.11 7.98 -9.70
CA HIS A 21 0.36 7.32 -10.97
C HIS A 21 0.93 8.31 -11.99
N VAL A 22 1.54 7.79 -13.05
CA VAL A 22 1.90 8.53 -14.26
C VAL A 22 1.37 7.76 -15.46
N GLY A 23 1.18 8.44 -16.60
CA GLY A 23 0.66 7.82 -17.81
C GLY A 23 -0.81 8.19 -18.09
N TYR A 24 -1.43 7.46 -19.01
CA TYR A 24 -2.79 7.73 -19.48
C TYR A 24 -3.74 6.55 -19.18
N PHE A 25 -4.86 6.85 -18.54
CA PHE A 25 -5.86 5.87 -18.06
C PHE A 25 -7.17 6.01 -18.84
N GLY A 26 -7.11 5.76 -20.17
CA GLY A 26 -8.23 5.99 -21.09
C GLY A 26 -9.32 4.93 -21.09
N SER A 27 -9.07 3.77 -20.47
CA SER A 27 -10.02 2.65 -20.55
C SER A 27 -11.31 2.86 -19.76
N TRP A 28 -11.30 3.67 -18.73
CA TRP A 28 -12.47 3.87 -17.86
C TRP A 28 -12.68 5.31 -17.36
N CYS A 29 -11.68 6.20 -17.39
CA CYS A 29 -11.83 7.53 -16.82
C CYS A 29 -11.29 8.68 -17.68
N ASP A 30 -10.61 8.40 -18.79
CA ASP A 30 -10.10 9.41 -19.74
C ASP A 30 -9.26 10.50 -19.06
N VAL A 31 -8.36 10.11 -18.17
CA VAL A 31 -7.43 11.00 -17.46
C VAL A 31 -6.00 10.51 -17.62
N GLY A 32 -5.06 11.43 -17.49
CA GLY A 32 -3.64 11.11 -17.51
C GLY A 32 -2.82 12.25 -16.93
N ILE A 33 -1.58 11.95 -16.60
CA ILE A 33 -0.59 12.92 -16.14
C ILE A 33 0.80 12.45 -16.60
N THR A 34 1.55 13.34 -17.23
CA THR A 34 2.95 13.08 -17.53
C THR A 34 3.81 13.24 -16.29
N PRO A 35 5.01 12.64 -16.25
CA PRO A 35 5.95 12.89 -15.13
C PRO A 35 6.24 14.37 -14.93
N GLU A 36 6.35 15.18 -16.01
CA GLU A 36 6.58 16.61 -15.96
C GLU A 36 5.43 17.38 -15.30
N GLU A 37 4.20 17.04 -15.66
CA GLU A 37 3.00 17.63 -15.07
C GLU A 37 2.87 17.26 -13.59
N LEU A 38 3.19 16.01 -13.21
CA LEU A 38 3.22 15.59 -11.82
C LEU A 38 4.28 16.38 -11.03
N ILE A 39 5.49 16.54 -11.56
CA ILE A 39 6.55 17.36 -10.93
C ILE A 39 6.09 18.82 -10.76
N ALA A 40 5.49 19.41 -11.80
CA ALA A 40 4.97 20.78 -11.71
C ALA A 40 3.86 20.91 -10.62
N GLN A 41 2.98 19.91 -10.53
CA GLN A 41 1.97 19.84 -9.48
C GLN A 41 2.59 19.68 -8.09
N MET A 42 3.61 18.83 -7.95
CA MET A 42 4.35 18.67 -6.70
C MET A 42 5.01 19.98 -6.24
N ASP A 43 5.61 20.73 -7.18
CA ASP A 43 6.23 22.02 -6.88
C ASP A 43 5.19 23.06 -6.43
N GLU A 44 4.03 23.10 -7.09
CA GLU A 44 2.94 24.01 -6.71
C GLU A 44 2.46 23.77 -5.27
N TYR A 45 2.40 22.51 -4.83
CA TYR A 45 1.79 22.12 -3.55
C TYR A 45 2.77 21.74 -2.45
N ASN A 46 4.07 22.02 -2.62
CA ASN A 46 5.13 21.70 -1.65
C ASN A 46 5.24 20.18 -1.35
N VAL A 47 5.18 19.35 -2.40
CA VAL A 47 5.41 17.90 -2.32
C VAL A 47 6.85 17.62 -2.73
N GLU A 48 7.63 17.10 -1.79
CA GLU A 48 9.06 16.81 -2.02
C GLU A 48 9.25 15.58 -2.91
N LYS A 49 8.54 14.51 -2.60
CA LYS A 49 8.60 13.24 -3.32
C LYS A 49 7.20 12.69 -3.55
N SER A 50 7.02 11.91 -4.61
CA SER A 50 5.81 11.12 -4.86
C SER A 50 6.18 9.66 -5.11
N VAL A 51 5.42 8.76 -4.51
CA VAL A 51 5.49 7.33 -4.78
C VAL A 51 4.56 7.00 -5.93
N ILE A 52 5.13 6.55 -7.03
CA ILE A 52 4.37 6.28 -8.26
C ILE A 52 4.34 4.80 -8.62
N CYS A 53 3.24 4.39 -9.20
CA CYS A 53 3.04 3.04 -9.72
C CYS A 53 2.19 3.05 -11.00
N THR A 54 2.53 2.22 -11.96
CA THR A 54 1.76 1.97 -13.19
C THR A 54 1.78 0.50 -13.54
N TYR A 55 0.78 0.07 -14.31
CA TYR A 55 0.76 -1.25 -14.90
C TYR A 55 0.40 -1.15 -16.39
N PRO A 56 1.25 -1.64 -17.31
CA PRO A 56 2.59 -2.21 -17.04
C PRO A 56 3.57 -1.23 -16.37
N ILE A 57 4.62 -1.77 -15.73
CA ILE A 57 5.56 -1.00 -14.89
C ILE A 57 6.41 0.03 -15.64
N GLN A 58 6.49 -0.05 -16.98
CA GLN A 58 7.47 0.69 -17.78
C GLN A 58 7.38 2.21 -17.61
N ASP A 59 6.17 2.77 -17.60
CA ASP A 59 6.01 4.22 -17.41
C ASP A 59 6.55 4.69 -16.04
N SER A 60 6.40 3.87 -15.00
CA SER A 60 6.97 4.16 -13.68
C SER A 60 8.49 4.04 -13.67
N LEU A 61 9.08 3.05 -14.36
CA LEU A 61 10.53 2.91 -14.50
C LEU A 61 11.13 4.13 -15.18
N ASP A 62 10.58 4.52 -16.33
CA ASP A 62 11.06 5.66 -17.12
C ASP A 62 10.97 6.98 -16.34
N ALA A 63 9.86 7.16 -15.60
CA ALA A 63 9.64 8.37 -14.80
C ALA A 63 10.60 8.45 -13.59
N VAL A 64 10.80 7.33 -12.86
CA VAL A 64 11.69 7.26 -11.71
C VAL A 64 13.16 7.47 -12.14
N ASP A 65 13.58 6.86 -13.25
CA ASP A 65 14.94 7.03 -13.79
C ASP A 65 15.19 8.48 -14.26
N LYS A 66 14.14 9.14 -14.77
CA LYS A 66 14.23 10.54 -15.19
C LYS A 66 14.25 11.53 -14.03
N TYR A 67 13.55 11.24 -12.94
CA TYR A 67 13.42 12.13 -11.77
C TYR A 67 13.73 11.40 -10.45
N PRO A 68 14.93 10.80 -10.28
CA PRO A 68 15.25 9.93 -9.14
C PRO A 68 15.23 10.64 -7.78
N ASP A 69 15.42 11.97 -7.77
CA ASP A 69 15.36 12.77 -6.54
C ASP A 69 13.92 13.13 -6.13
N ARG A 70 12.96 13.01 -7.03
CA ARG A 70 11.59 13.44 -6.83
C ARG A 70 10.59 12.27 -6.83
N LEU A 71 10.82 11.23 -7.63
CA LEU A 71 9.94 10.08 -7.78
C LEU A 71 10.55 8.82 -7.17
N VAL A 72 9.71 8.04 -6.52
CA VAL A 72 10.02 6.74 -5.91
C VAL A 72 9.07 5.71 -6.49
N GLY A 73 9.57 4.56 -6.93
CA GLY A 73 8.71 3.53 -7.52
C GLY A 73 8.08 2.60 -6.48
N ALA A 74 6.81 2.26 -6.70
CA ALA A 74 6.16 1.07 -6.15
C ALA A 74 5.86 0.11 -7.31
N ALA A 75 6.48 -1.06 -7.32
CA ALA A 75 6.34 -2.00 -8.43
C ALA A 75 4.92 -2.58 -8.47
N TRP A 76 4.11 -2.12 -9.40
CA TRP A 76 2.78 -2.67 -9.60
C TRP A 76 2.89 -3.99 -10.35
N LEU A 77 2.61 -5.08 -9.65
CA LEU A 77 2.77 -6.45 -10.12
C LEU A 77 1.41 -7.16 -10.22
N ASN A 78 1.30 -8.03 -11.22
CA ASN A 78 0.25 -9.05 -11.25
C ASN A 78 0.82 -10.36 -10.71
N PRO A 79 0.29 -10.92 -9.60
CA PRO A 79 0.79 -12.18 -9.03
C PRO A 79 0.70 -13.39 -9.97
N MET A 80 -0.08 -13.29 -11.03
CA MET A 80 -0.26 -14.36 -12.02
C MET A 80 0.75 -14.28 -13.18
N ASP A 81 1.53 -13.19 -13.28
CA ASP A 81 2.55 -13.05 -14.31
C ASP A 81 3.80 -13.87 -13.91
N PRO A 82 4.33 -14.71 -14.80
CA PRO A 82 5.40 -15.63 -14.47
C PRO A 82 6.73 -14.94 -14.15
N ASP A 83 6.92 -13.71 -14.60
CA ASP A 83 8.14 -12.89 -14.43
C ASP A 83 8.02 -11.83 -13.33
N CYS A 84 6.89 -11.75 -12.61
CA CYS A 84 6.61 -10.71 -11.62
C CYS A 84 7.71 -10.59 -10.54
N LEU A 85 8.30 -11.71 -10.10
CA LEU A 85 9.37 -11.69 -9.10
C LEU A 85 10.70 -11.18 -9.65
N ASP A 86 11.00 -11.45 -10.90
CA ASP A 86 12.23 -10.95 -11.53
C ASP A 86 12.11 -9.45 -11.87
N ILE A 87 10.94 -9.01 -12.29
CA ILE A 87 10.59 -7.58 -12.43
C ILE A 87 10.78 -6.86 -11.08
N LEU A 88 10.29 -7.41 -9.97
CA LEU A 88 10.46 -6.80 -8.65
C LEU A 88 11.93 -6.67 -8.25
N LYS A 89 12.71 -7.74 -8.44
CA LYS A 89 14.14 -7.72 -8.11
C LYS A 89 14.89 -6.67 -8.91
N ASP A 90 14.59 -6.55 -10.20
CA ASP A 90 15.20 -5.57 -11.08
C ASP A 90 14.83 -4.14 -10.69
N ALA A 91 13.55 -3.86 -10.48
CA ALA A 91 13.03 -2.55 -10.08
C ALA A 91 13.65 -2.05 -8.77
N VAL A 92 13.79 -2.93 -7.77
CA VAL A 92 14.38 -2.57 -6.47
C VAL A 92 15.91 -2.44 -6.54
N LYS A 93 16.57 -3.29 -7.33
CA LYS A 93 18.03 -3.34 -7.40
C LYS A 93 18.62 -2.27 -8.29
N ASN A 94 18.00 -2.00 -9.41
CA ASN A 94 18.58 -1.16 -10.47
C ASN A 94 17.88 0.19 -10.63
N HIS A 95 16.68 0.34 -10.06
CA HIS A 95 15.87 1.55 -10.10
C HIS A 95 15.47 1.99 -8.68
N ASN A 96 14.94 3.17 -8.49
CA ASN A 96 14.60 3.69 -7.16
C ASN A 96 13.23 3.19 -6.66
N PHE A 97 12.97 1.86 -6.75
CA PHE A 97 11.74 1.27 -6.24
C PHE A 97 11.90 0.86 -4.78
N LYS A 98 10.94 1.26 -3.94
CA LYS A 98 10.95 1.06 -2.48
C LYS A 98 9.71 0.38 -1.93
N ALA A 99 8.79 -0.05 -2.79
CA ALA A 99 7.58 -0.75 -2.41
C ALA A 99 7.08 -1.67 -3.53
N VAL A 100 6.17 -2.55 -3.18
CA VAL A 100 5.34 -3.29 -4.14
C VAL A 100 3.93 -2.70 -4.14
N LYS A 101 3.33 -2.49 -5.29
CA LYS A 101 1.90 -2.19 -5.45
C LYS A 101 1.15 -3.43 -5.93
N LEU A 102 0.04 -3.73 -5.27
CA LEU A 102 -0.91 -4.76 -5.67
C LEU A 102 -2.29 -4.13 -5.91
N HIS A 103 -2.97 -4.57 -6.97
CA HIS A 103 -4.32 -4.10 -7.29
C HIS A 103 -5.31 -5.26 -7.48
N PRO A 104 -5.78 -5.86 -6.37
CA PRO A 104 -6.59 -7.08 -6.41
C PRO A 104 -7.89 -6.94 -7.22
N LEU A 105 -8.51 -5.76 -7.21
CA LEU A 105 -9.74 -5.52 -7.97
C LEU A 105 -9.50 -5.61 -9.48
N GLU A 106 -8.47 -4.94 -9.98
CA GLU A 106 -8.20 -4.84 -11.41
C GLU A 106 -7.71 -6.16 -12.00
N GLN A 107 -6.94 -6.92 -11.22
CA GLN A 107 -6.32 -8.17 -11.64
C GLN A 107 -7.06 -9.42 -11.12
N ALA A 108 -8.23 -9.24 -10.48
CA ALA A 108 -9.21 -10.28 -10.10
C ALA A 108 -8.64 -11.41 -9.20
N TYR A 109 -7.96 -11.06 -8.13
CA TYR A 109 -7.51 -11.99 -7.08
C TYR A 109 -7.78 -11.40 -5.69
N CYS A 110 -7.80 -12.23 -4.63
CA CYS A 110 -7.86 -11.73 -3.26
C CYS A 110 -6.45 -11.53 -2.68
N PRO A 111 -6.21 -10.50 -1.85
CA PRO A 111 -4.91 -10.27 -1.22
C PRO A 111 -4.31 -11.49 -0.48
N ASN A 112 -5.16 -12.35 0.03
CA ASN A 112 -4.78 -13.57 0.78
C ASN A 112 -4.73 -14.84 -0.08
N ASP A 113 -4.84 -14.74 -1.40
CA ASP A 113 -4.68 -15.89 -2.31
C ASP A 113 -3.21 -16.35 -2.37
N GLU A 114 -3.01 -17.66 -2.55
CA GLU A 114 -1.67 -18.29 -2.57
C GLU A 114 -0.75 -17.70 -3.66
N CYS A 115 -1.29 -17.15 -4.75
CA CYS A 115 -0.50 -16.50 -5.79
C CYS A 115 0.23 -15.24 -5.31
N VAL A 116 -0.24 -14.60 -4.22
CA VAL A 116 0.37 -13.40 -3.62
C VAL A 116 1.58 -13.75 -2.73
N PHE A 117 1.63 -14.96 -2.17
CA PHE A 117 2.64 -15.34 -1.18
C PHE A 117 4.09 -15.19 -1.68
N PRO A 118 4.45 -15.61 -2.90
CA PRO A 118 5.82 -15.42 -3.40
C PRO A 118 6.24 -13.94 -3.46
N ILE A 119 5.31 -13.04 -3.78
CA ILE A 119 5.57 -11.59 -3.79
C ILE A 119 5.76 -11.08 -2.36
N ALA A 120 4.92 -11.52 -1.41
CA ALA A 120 5.02 -11.14 0.00
C ALA A 120 6.34 -11.63 0.63
N GLU A 121 6.76 -12.86 0.34
CA GLU A 121 8.04 -13.42 0.77
C GLU A 121 9.21 -12.60 0.23
N LEU A 122 9.21 -12.30 -1.07
CA LEU A 122 10.27 -11.49 -1.68
C LEU A 122 10.28 -10.04 -1.16
N ALA A 123 9.11 -9.43 -0.95
CA ALA A 123 9.03 -8.09 -0.37
C ALA A 123 9.59 -8.06 1.07
N GLN A 124 9.32 -9.09 1.88
CA GLN A 124 9.90 -9.25 3.21
C GLN A 124 11.42 -9.45 3.16
N GLU A 125 11.94 -10.24 2.21
CA GLU A 125 13.38 -10.42 2.00
C GLU A 125 14.08 -9.11 1.59
N LEU A 126 13.43 -8.32 0.73
CA LEU A 126 13.90 -7.02 0.28
C LEU A 126 13.67 -5.90 1.32
N GLU A 127 12.99 -6.20 2.42
CA GLU A 127 12.62 -5.26 3.48
C GLU A 127 11.84 -4.03 2.97
N ILE A 128 10.94 -4.24 2.01
CA ILE A 128 10.06 -3.21 1.43
C ILE A 128 8.59 -3.52 1.72
N PRO A 129 7.71 -2.52 1.87
CA PRO A 129 6.29 -2.74 2.16
C PRO A 129 5.50 -3.20 0.95
N LEU A 130 4.36 -3.88 1.21
CA LEU A 130 3.28 -4.06 0.25
C LEU A 130 2.29 -2.89 0.36
N MET A 131 1.92 -2.30 -0.77
CA MET A 131 0.90 -1.27 -0.92
C MET A 131 -0.28 -1.88 -1.68
N ILE A 132 -1.40 -2.10 -1.00
CA ILE A 132 -2.51 -2.90 -1.53
C ILE A 132 -3.74 -2.01 -1.71
N HIS A 133 -4.24 -1.90 -2.94
CA HIS A 133 -5.51 -1.23 -3.23
C HIS A 133 -6.63 -1.86 -2.41
N THR A 134 -7.40 -1.06 -1.66
CA THR A 134 -8.35 -1.56 -0.66
C THR A 134 -9.67 -0.81 -0.67
N GLY A 135 -10.80 -1.55 -0.57
CA GLY A 135 -12.14 -0.97 -0.38
C GLY A 135 -13.14 -1.26 -1.48
N HIS A 136 -12.76 -2.08 -2.48
CA HIS A 136 -13.67 -2.44 -3.58
C HIS A 136 -13.98 -3.94 -3.60
N PRO A 137 -15.26 -4.33 -3.42
CA PRO A 137 -15.67 -5.71 -3.59
C PRO A 137 -15.61 -6.14 -5.08
N PRO A 138 -15.42 -7.44 -5.39
CA PRO A 138 -15.33 -8.51 -4.38
C PRO A 138 -13.91 -8.77 -3.87
N PHE A 139 -12.86 -8.28 -4.53
CA PHE A 139 -11.49 -8.74 -4.32
C PHE A 139 -10.68 -7.91 -3.31
N SER A 140 -10.92 -6.61 -3.23
CA SER A 140 -10.05 -5.63 -2.56
C SER A 140 -10.54 -5.28 -1.14
N LEU A 141 -10.82 -6.28 -0.32
CA LEU A 141 -11.50 -6.09 0.97
C LEU A 141 -10.51 -5.98 2.15
N PRO A 142 -10.74 -5.09 3.14
CA PRO A 142 -9.81 -4.88 4.26
C PRO A 142 -9.46 -6.15 5.04
N TRP A 143 -10.43 -7.03 5.25
CA TRP A 143 -10.20 -8.30 5.98
C TRP A 143 -9.35 -9.31 5.21
N SER A 144 -9.36 -9.29 3.87
CA SER A 144 -8.46 -10.14 3.07
C SER A 144 -7.01 -9.65 3.16
N VAL A 145 -6.79 -8.33 3.20
CA VAL A 145 -5.48 -7.75 3.49
C VAL A 145 -5.03 -8.12 4.90
N ALA A 146 -5.93 -8.06 5.88
CA ALA A 146 -5.63 -8.43 7.26
C ALA A 146 -5.28 -9.92 7.43
N GLN A 147 -5.87 -10.81 6.64
CA GLN A 147 -5.49 -12.22 6.63
C GLN A 147 -4.07 -12.43 6.08
N LEU A 148 -3.66 -11.69 5.04
CA LEU A 148 -2.29 -11.70 4.56
C LEU A 148 -1.33 -11.14 5.63
N ALA A 149 -1.72 -10.09 6.33
CA ALA A 149 -0.92 -9.49 7.42
C ALA A 149 -0.74 -10.44 8.63
N ASP A 150 -1.70 -11.32 8.89
CA ASP A 150 -1.60 -12.38 9.91
C ASP A 150 -0.59 -13.47 9.51
N ILE A 151 -0.48 -13.76 8.20
CA ILE A 151 0.48 -14.73 7.66
C ILE A 151 1.92 -14.18 7.68
N TYR A 152 2.08 -12.88 7.39
CA TYR A 152 3.38 -12.19 7.31
C TYR A 152 3.45 -11.04 8.33
N PRO A 153 3.55 -11.32 9.64
CA PRO A 153 3.45 -10.30 10.70
C PRO A 153 4.61 -9.29 10.72
N ASP A 154 5.76 -9.63 10.12
CA ASP A 154 6.92 -8.76 10.05
C ASP A 154 6.95 -7.89 8.76
N LEU A 155 6.02 -8.11 7.83
CA LEU A 155 5.93 -7.37 6.57
C LEU A 155 4.99 -6.17 6.73
N PRO A 156 5.46 -4.92 6.59
CA PRO A 156 4.59 -3.76 6.56
C PRO A 156 3.65 -3.81 5.36
N MET A 157 2.35 -3.61 5.57
CA MET A 157 1.35 -3.57 4.52
C MET A 157 0.51 -2.31 4.63
N VAL A 158 0.41 -1.56 3.54
CA VAL A 158 -0.34 -0.31 3.46
C VAL A 158 -1.66 -0.57 2.76
N MET A 159 -2.77 -0.37 3.45
CA MET A 159 -4.11 -0.35 2.86
C MET A 159 -4.31 0.99 2.11
N ILE A 160 -4.06 0.99 0.81
CA ILE A 160 -4.29 2.15 -0.05
C ILE A 160 -5.78 2.48 -0.06
N HIS A 161 -6.11 3.75 0.04
CA HIS A 161 -7.48 4.31 0.16
C HIS A 161 -8.22 3.97 1.45
N MET A 162 -7.57 3.35 2.42
CA MET A 162 -8.11 2.98 3.74
C MET A 162 -9.59 2.54 3.72
N GLY A 163 -9.98 1.69 2.75
CA GLY A 163 -11.36 1.22 2.58
C GLY A 163 -12.21 2.03 1.59
N HIS A 164 -11.64 3.03 0.92
CA HIS A 164 -12.22 3.83 -0.16
C HIS A 164 -13.57 4.49 0.20
N GLY A 165 -14.52 4.57 -0.74
CA GLY A 165 -15.75 5.36 -0.61
C GLY A 165 -16.85 4.79 0.29
N ASN A 166 -16.74 3.57 0.79
CA ASN A 166 -17.78 2.94 1.61
C ASN A 166 -17.44 2.99 3.10
N GLY A 167 -18.30 3.64 3.90
CA GLY A 167 -18.08 3.81 5.34
C GLY A 167 -17.87 2.52 6.12
N MET A 168 -18.50 1.40 5.71
CA MET A 168 -18.29 0.09 6.33
C MET A 168 -16.87 -0.43 6.06
N PHE A 169 -16.35 -0.27 4.85
CA PHE A 169 -14.98 -0.72 4.53
C PHE A 169 -13.94 0.19 5.15
N ILE A 170 -14.20 1.51 5.24
CA ILE A 170 -13.34 2.46 5.96
C ILE A 170 -13.24 2.05 7.44
N GLN A 171 -14.38 1.76 8.08
CA GLN A 171 -14.37 1.29 9.47
C GLN A 171 -13.63 -0.05 9.59
N SER A 172 -13.86 -0.98 8.66
CA SER A 172 -13.19 -2.28 8.67
C SER A 172 -11.66 -2.15 8.50
N ALA A 173 -11.19 -1.24 7.64
CA ALA A 173 -9.76 -1.00 7.49
C ALA A 173 -9.12 -0.51 8.80
N LEU A 174 -9.79 0.42 9.50
CA LEU A 174 -9.36 0.88 10.81
C LEU A 174 -9.37 -0.24 11.85
N ASP A 175 -10.44 -1.05 11.92
CA ASP A 175 -10.55 -2.15 12.87
C ASP A 175 -9.49 -3.23 12.63
N MET A 176 -9.17 -3.52 11.37
CA MET A 176 -8.08 -4.42 11.02
C MET A 176 -6.71 -3.84 11.40
N ALA A 177 -6.48 -2.55 11.16
CA ALA A 177 -5.24 -1.89 11.56
C ALA A 177 -5.07 -1.80 13.09
N LYS A 178 -6.16 -1.74 13.87
CA LYS A 178 -6.09 -1.87 15.34
C LYS A 178 -5.62 -3.25 15.77
N LYS A 179 -6.04 -4.29 15.07
CA LYS A 179 -5.72 -5.68 15.40
C LYS A 179 -4.33 -6.12 14.94
N TYR A 180 -3.89 -5.64 13.79
CA TYR A 180 -2.65 -6.06 13.15
C TYR A 180 -1.65 -4.90 13.09
N PRO A 181 -0.57 -4.92 13.89
CA PRO A 181 0.35 -3.78 14.02
C PRO A 181 1.19 -3.51 12.78
N ASN A 182 1.30 -4.46 11.86
CA ASN A 182 1.97 -4.33 10.57
C ASN A 182 1.08 -3.74 9.46
N LEU A 183 -0.19 -3.38 9.77
CA LEU A 183 -1.07 -2.68 8.84
C LEU A 183 -0.97 -1.17 9.02
N TYR A 184 -0.85 -0.48 7.91
CA TYR A 184 -0.81 0.98 7.75
C TYR A 184 -1.99 1.43 6.89
N LEU A 185 -2.42 2.68 7.05
CA LEU A 185 -3.54 3.27 6.30
C LEU A 185 -3.04 4.43 5.44
N GLU A 186 -3.47 4.48 4.19
CA GLU A 186 -3.22 5.58 3.27
C GLU A 186 -4.56 6.22 2.87
N THR A 187 -4.62 7.57 2.81
CA THR A 187 -5.89 8.33 2.85
C THR A 187 -6.41 8.81 1.50
N SER A 188 -5.70 8.58 0.38
CA SER A 188 -6.18 9.02 -0.93
C SER A 188 -7.54 8.40 -1.28
N GLY A 189 -8.42 9.15 -1.95
CA GLY A 189 -9.73 8.67 -2.36
C GLY A 189 -10.73 8.40 -1.23
N MET A 190 -10.33 8.40 0.04
CA MET A 190 -11.18 8.16 1.20
C MET A 190 -11.89 9.45 1.63
N PRO A 191 -13.25 9.54 1.59
CA PRO A 191 -13.96 10.81 1.75
C PRO A 191 -14.17 11.26 3.20
N MET A 192 -14.03 10.37 4.19
CA MET A 192 -14.39 10.64 5.59
C MET A 192 -13.24 11.26 6.38
N HIS A 193 -13.00 12.58 6.22
CA HIS A 193 -11.90 13.28 6.88
C HIS A 193 -11.81 13.05 8.40
N THR A 194 -12.92 12.86 9.09
CA THR A 194 -12.95 12.57 10.55
C THR A 194 -12.27 11.24 10.91
N LYS A 195 -12.25 10.29 9.97
CA LYS A 195 -11.57 9.00 10.16
C LYS A 195 -10.05 9.11 10.17
N ILE A 196 -9.49 10.18 9.63
CA ILE A 196 -8.05 10.44 9.66
C ILE A 196 -7.59 10.64 11.12
N LYS A 197 -8.22 11.55 11.85
CA LYS A 197 -7.89 11.78 13.26
C LYS A 197 -8.23 10.58 14.14
N GLU A 198 -9.36 9.92 13.89
CA GLU A 198 -9.72 8.71 14.61
C GLU A 198 -8.64 7.62 14.43
N SER A 199 -8.16 7.41 13.21
CA SER A 199 -7.10 6.44 12.92
C SER A 199 -5.80 6.82 13.60
N TYR A 200 -5.36 8.08 13.49
CA TYR A 200 -4.14 8.58 14.14
C TYR A 200 -4.13 8.29 15.65
N ARG A 201 -5.27 8.55 16.32
CA ARG A 201 -5.43 8.27 17.75
C ARG A 201 -5.45 6.77 18.07
N ASP A 202 -6.14 5.97 17.24
CA ASP A 202 -6.52 4.60 17.60
C ASP A 202 -5.48 3.56 17.21
N ILE A 203 -4.69 3.80 16.14
CA ILE A 203 -3.66 2.87 15.68
C ILE A 203 -2.23 3.36 15.94
N GLY A 204 -2.07 4.62 16.38
CA GLY A 204 -0.77 5.26 16.63
C GLY A 204 -0.39 6.24 15.54
N SER A 205 0.44 7.21 15.94
CA SER A 205 0.85 8.36 15.13
C SER A 205 1.64 7.99 13.86
N ASP A 206 2.25 6.82 13.82
CA ASP A 206 3.22 6.42 12.81
C ASP A 206 2.65 5.46 11.74
N ARG A 207 1.34 5.20 11.75
CA ARG A 207 0.72 4.19 10.86
C ARG A 207 -0.35 4.72 9.91
N ILE A 208 -0.50 6.04 9.81
CA ILE A 208 -1.39 6.67 8.83
C ILE A 208 -0.60 7.65 7.96
N MET A 209 -0.82 7.62 6.65
CA MET A 209 -0.11 8.45 5.69
C MET A 209 -1.06 9.05 4.66
N TRP A 210 -0.68 10.21 4.17
CA TRP A 210 -1.39 10.88 3.10
C TRP A 210 -0.85 10.46 1.73
N GLY A 211 -1.75 10.35 0.75
CA GLY A 211 -1.43 10.23 -0.66
C GLY A 211 -2.39 11.03 -1.52
N LEU A 212 -2.02 11.19 -2.77
CA LEU A 212 -2.74 12.03 -3.73
C LEU A 212 -3.61 11.22 -4.68
N ASP A 213 -3.13 10.05 -5.12
CA ASP A 213 -3.75 9.24 -6.17
C ASP A 213 -3.90 10.02 -7.50
N ALA A 214 -2.86 10.83 -7.86
CA ALA A 214 -2.85 11.49 -9.17
C ALA A 214 -2.84 10.45 -10.30
N PRO A 215 -3.54 10.69 -11.42
CA PRO A 215 -4.28 11.89 -11.80
C PRO A 215 -5.77 11.87 -11.41
N PHE A 216 -6.21 10.86 -10.62
CA PHE A 216 -7.65 10.65 -10.34
C PHE A 216 -8.25 11.68 -9.38
N HIS A 217 -7.44 12.25 -8.49
CA HIS A 217 -7.89 13.20 -7.49
C HIS A 217 -7.16 14.53 -7.59
N HIS A 218 -7.87 15.61 -7.28
CA HIS A 218 -7.28 16.95 -7.26
C HIS A 218 -6.45 17.16 -5.99
N PRO A 219 -5.19 17.65 -6.07
CA PRO A 219 -4.30 17.79 -4.92
C PRO A 219 -4.90 18.57 -3.75
N ALA A 220 -5.54 19.69 -4.02
CA ALA A 220 -6.13 20.52 -2.97
C ALA A 220 -7.22 19.77 -2.18
N VAL A 221 -8.00 18.89 -2.84
CA VAL A 221 -9.04 18.09 -2.18
C VAL A 221 -8.41 17.06 -1.25
N GLU A 222 -7.41 16.34 -1.74
CA GLU A 222 -6.73 15.32 -0.96
C GLU A 222 -5.97 15.92 0.24
N MET A 223 -5.32 17.06 0.05
CA MET A 223 -4.59 17.76 1.13
C MET A 223 -5.51 18.40 2.16
N LEU A 224 -6.69 18.83 1.73
CA LEU A 224 -7.66 19.46 2.64
C LEU A 224 -8.20 18.47 3.67
N LYS A 225 -8.35 17.22 3.33
CA LYS A 225 -8.90 16.19 4.24
C LYS A 225 -8.14 16.06 5.55
N PRO A 226 -6.79 15.86 5.57
CA PRO A 226 -6.02 15.86 6.82
C PRO A 226 -6.11 17.21 7.55
N ILE A 227 -6.04 18.34 6.84
CA ILE A 227 -6.06 19.68 7.44
C ILE A 227 -7.36 19.93 8.22
N VAL A 228 -8.50 19.51 7.68
CA VAL A 228 -9.81 19.71 8.35
C VAL A 228 -10.20 18.55 9.28
N SER A 229 -9.36 17.52 9.41
CA SER A 229 -9.63 16.37 10.28
C SER A 229 -9.57 16.70 11.77
N GLY A 230 -8.94 17.83 12.12
CA GLY A 230 -8.73 18.27 13.50
C GLY A 230 -7.42 17.78 14.12
N LEU A 231 -6.47 17.34 13.30
CA LEU A 231 -5.08 17.09 13.70
C LEU A 231 -4.36 18.42 14.03
N THR A 232 -3.39 18.38 14.96
CA THR A 232 -2.46 19.50 15.19
C THR A 232 -1.44 19.60 14.05
N ASP A 233 -0.63 20.66 14.04
CA ASP A 233 0.40 20.85 13.01
C ASP A 233 1.48 19.76 13.07
N GLU A 234 1.89 19.34 14.25
CA GLU A 234 2.84 18.26 14.47
C GLU A 234 2.27 16.90 13.99
N GLU A 235 0.99 16.64 14.27
CA GLU A 235 0.31 15.45 13.80
C GLU A 235 0.13 15.45 12.27
N LEU A 236 -0.05 16.63 11.65
CA LEU A 236 -0.09 16.79 10.20
C LEU A 236 1.27 16.54 9.56
N GLU A 237 2.38 16.94 10.18
CA GLU A 237 3.74 16.62 9.70
C GLU A 237 3.98 15.11 9.67
N ASP A 238 3.48 14.36 10.66
CA ASP A 238 3.58 12.91 10.65
C ASP A 238 2.82 12.31 9.47
N VAL A 239 1.56 12.70 9.28
CA VAL A 239 0.69 12.17 8.21
C VAL A 239 1.17 12.58 6.82
N PHE A 240 1.63 13.83 6.64
CA PHE A 240 2.07 14.34 5.35
C PHE A 240 3.49 13.93 4.97
N TYR A 241 4.37 13.65 5.95
CA TYR A 241 5.79 13.50 5.65
C TYR A 241 6.48 12.35 6.39
N ASN A 242 6.46 12.35 7.73
CA ASN A 242 7.33 11.50 8.52
C ASN A 242 6.99 10.01 8.34
N ASN A 243 5.71 9.66 8.28
CA ASN A 243 5.25 8.27 8.23
C ASN A 243 5.60 7.61 6.88
N VAL A 244 5.36 8.28 5.76
CA VAL A 244 5.77 7.79 4.43
C VAL A 244 7.28 7.62 4.37
N LYS A 245 8.02 8.63 4.84
CA LYS A 245 9.49 8.60 4.89
C LYS A 245 10.00 7.41 5.69
N LYS A 246 9.35 7.10 6.83
CA LYS A 246 9.70 5.99 7.71
C LYS A 246 9.41 4.64 7.06
N VAL A 247 8.19 4.43 6.58
CA VAL A 247 7.74 3.14 6.02
C VAL A 247 8.56 2.75 4.78
N LEU A 248 8.86 3.72 3.92
CA LEU A 248 9.65 3.51 2.69
C LEU A 248 11.16 3.70 2.88
N LYS A 249 11.63 3.94 4.10
CA LYS A 249 13.06 4.12 4.44
C LYS A 249 13.76 5.18 3.54
N LEU A 250 13.10 6.30 3.27
CA LEU A 250 13.57 7.32 2.30
C LEU A 250 14.78 8.15 2.77
N TRP A 251 15.35 7.86 3.94
CA TRP A 251 16.65 8.39 4.38
C TRP A 251 17.84 7.60 3.85
N LEU A 252 17.61 6.42 3.31
CA LEU A 252 18.63 5.61 2.68
C LEU A 252 18.79 6.10 1.23
N SER A 253 19.76 7.00 1.00
CA SER A 253 20.11 7.44 -0.37
C SER A 253 20.76 6.29 -1.13
N GLY A 254 20.18 5.92 -2.26
CA GLY A 254 20.75 4.96 -3.21
C GLY A 254 20.06 3.59 -3.25
N ILE A 255 20.52 2.80 -4.19
CA ILE A 255 20.12 1.39 -4.40
C ILE A 255 20.45 0.62 -3.13
N ILE A 256 19.48 -0.12 -2.59
CA ILE A 256 19.69 -0.98 -1.42
C ILE A 256 20.72 -2.05 -1.80
N PRO A 257 21.92 -2.11 -1.17
CA PRO A 257 22.89 -3.13 -1.52
C PRO A 257 22.31 -4.52 -1.16
N PHE A 258 21.97 -5.28 -2.18
CA PHE A 258 21.57 -6.67 -1.99
C PHE A 258 22.79 -7.52 -1.68
N ASP A 259 23.00 -7.85 -0.40
CA ASP A 259 24.08 -8.76 0.02
C ASP A 259 23.66 -10.23 -0.12
N LEU A 260 24.01 -10.81 -1.27
CA LEU A 260 23.85 -12.25 -1.54
C LEU A 260 24.41 -13.16 -0.42
N LYS A 261 25.33 -12.69 0.41
CA LYS A 261 25.91 -13.48 1.52
C LYS A 261 24.99 -13.54 2.75
N LEU A 262 24.17 -12.51 2.96
CA LEU A 262 23.13 -12.53 3.98
C LEU A 262 21.97 -13.45 3.57
N TYR A 263 21.66 -13.53 2.28
CA TYR A 263 20.69 -14.47 1.70
C TYR A 263 21.01 -15.92 2.05
N HIS A 264 22.24 -16.37 1.79
CA HIS A 264 22.67 -17.75 2.12
C HIS A 264 22.69 -18.05 3.62
N ARG A 265 22.88 -17.08 4.50
CA ARG A 265 22.90 -17.31 5.95
C ARG A 265 21.51 -17.39 6.58
N ARG A 266 20.49 -16.78 6.01
CA ARG A 266 19.11 -16.84 6.53
C ARG A 266 18.31 -18.02 5.95
N VAL A 267 18.50 -18.34 4.68
CA VAL A 267 17.80 -19.45 3.99
C VAL A 267 18.41 -20.81 4.35
N CYS A 268 19.70 -20.88 4.68
CA CYS A 268 20.39 -22.12 5.05
C CYS A 268 20.47 -22.37 6.55
N ARG A 269 19.60 -21.79 7.38
CA ARG A 269 19.38 -22.40 8.71
C ARG A 269 18.45 -23.60 8.51
N PRO A 270 18.93 -24.84 8.72
CA PRO A 270 18.01 -25.96 8.70
C PRO A 270 17.03 -25.75 9.86
N ALA A 271 15.77 -25.47 9.52
CA ALA A 271 14.69 -25.66 10.46
C ALA A 271 14.83 -27.07 10.98
N SER A 272 14.88 -27.24 12.30
CA SER A 272 15.00 -28.59 12.85
C SER A 272 13.84 -29.42 12.30
N ILE A 273 14.06 -30.70 12.01
CA ILE A 273 13.01 -31.60 11.48
C ILE A 273 11.72 -31.53 12.34
N LYS A 274 11.82 -31.12 13.60
CA LYS A 274 10.70 -30.91 14.52
C LYS A 274 9.85 -29.68 14.16
N ASP A 275 10.43 -28.61 13.62
CA ASP A 275 9.69 -27.39 13.25
C ASP A 275 8.92 -27.57 11.93
N ALA A 276 9.48 -28.35 11.00
CA ALA A 276 8.80 -28.72 9.75
C ALA A 276 7.56 -29.63 10.02
N PHE A 277 7.64 -30.56 10.97
CA PHE A 277 6.49 -31.40 11.35
C PHE A 277 5.42 -30.63 12.12
N GLY A 278 5.78 -29.62 12.91
CA GLY A 278 4.83 -28.76 13.62
C GLY A 278 3.96 -27.93 12.68
N CYS A 279 4.57 -27.36 11.64
CA CYS A 279 3.89 -26.54 10.65
C CYS A 279 2.91 -27.36 9.78
N VAL A 280 3.30 -28.56 9.36
CA VAL A 280 2.43 -29.48 8.58
C VAL A 280 1.25 -29.98 9.41
N LEU A 281 1.43 -30.26 10.71
CA LEU A 281 0.32 -30.68 11.58
C LEU A 281 -0.67 -29.55 11.89
N GLN A 282 -0.19 -28.31 12.05
CA GLN A 282 -1.09 -27.16 12.26
C GLN A 282 -1.89 -26.82 10.99
N SER A 283 -1.29 -26.92 9.81
CA SER A 283 -2.00 -26.72 8.53
C SER A 283 -3.03 -27.83 8.26
N ALA A 284 -2.71 -29.08 8.61
CA ALA A 284 -3.62 -30.21 8.47
C ALA A 284 -4.79 -30.19 9.49
N LEU A 285 -4.57 -29.69 10.70
CA LEU A 285 -5.64 -29.50 11.70
C LEU A 285 -6.56 -28.34 11.33
N ARG A 286 -6.06 -27.27 10.72
CA ARG A 286 -6.93 -26.17 10.21
C ARG A 286 -7.79 -26.61 9.02
N ARG A 287 -7.36 -27.53 8.17
CA ARG A 287 -8.17 -28.09 7.06
C ARG A 287 -9.32 -28.98 7.52
N ARG A 288 -9.31 -29.56 8.74
CA ARG A 288 -10.41 -30.38 9.24
C ARG A 288 -11.61 -29.63 9.83
N PHE A 289 -11.49 -28.33 10.08
CA PHE A 289 -12.59 -27.52 10.62
C PHE A 289 -13.47 -26.87 9.55
N PHE A 290 -13.13 -26.97 8.25
CA PHE A 290 -13.92 -26.35 7.16
C PHE A 290 -14.72 -27.35 6.29
N VAL A 291 -14.71 -28.64 6.62
CA VAL A 291 -15.48 -29.66 5.89
C VAL A 291 -16.60 -30.18 6.79
N GLY A 292 -17.57 -29.36 7.11
CA GLY A 292 -18.65 -29.78 8.00
C GLY A 292 -19.95 -28.99 7.87
N TRP A 293 -20.23 -28.36 6.73
CA TRP A 293 -21.55 -27.81 6.43
C TRP A 293 -21.99 -28.25 5.03
N GLN A 294 -22.39 -29.53 4.91
CA GLN A 294 -23.33 -29.93 3.85
C GLN A 294 -24.73 -29.55 4.30
N VAL A 295 -25.27 -28.48 3.70
CA VAL A 295 -26.67 -28.14 3.82
C VAL A 295 -27.47 -29.16 3.01
N ASP A 296 -28.26 -30.00 3.69
CA ASP A 296 -29.23 -30.92 3.07
C ASP A 296 -30.38 -30.13 2.47
N HIS A 297 -30.39 -29.93 1.16
CA HIS A 297 -31.42 -29.19 0.40
C HIS A 297 -32.76 -29.94 0.21
N ARG A 298 -33.08 -31.00 0.98
CA ARG A 298 -34.29 -31.79 0.78
C ARG A 298 -35.39 -31.55 1.80
N ARG A 299 -35.42 -30.44 2.51
CA ARG A 299 -36.58 -30.11 3.36
C ARG A 299 -36.90 -28.63 3.26
N PHE A 300 -37.64 -28.25 2.23
CA PHE A 300 -38.54 -27.08 2.18
C PHE A 300 -39.08 -26.96 0.77
N PHE A 301 -40.16 -27.75 0.51
CA PHE A 301 -41.33 -27.29 -0.27
C PHE A 301 -42.39 -28.42 -0.15
N PRO A 302 -43.67 -28.05 0.22
CA PRO A 302 -44.78 -28.97 0.17
C PRO A 302 -45.21 -29.25 -1.25
#